data_c7f0ed0c36b9b18950931f2b8a393b22
#
_entry.id   c7f0ed0c36b9b18950931f2b8a393b22
#
_cell.length_a   1.000
_cell.length_b   1.000
_cell.length_c   1.000
_cell.angle_alpha   90.00
_cell.angle_beta   90.00
_cell.angle_gamma   90.00
#
_symmetry.space_group_name_H-M   'P 1'
#
loop_
_entity.id
_entity.type
_entity.pdbx_description
1 polymer ?
#
loop_
_entity_poly.entity_id
_entity_poly.type
_entity_poly.pdbx_seq_one_letter_code
_entity_poly.pdbx_strand_id
1 'polypeptide(L)'
;DKAVRLAKSLIPRVEFSAEDATRSDWDFLVEMTKVAIAAGADVINLPDTVGYTTPNEIRDMFKYVIGNTPGADKVLFSSHNHNDLGLAVANALAAVEGGARQIECTVNGIGERAGNTSLEEVVMAMRTRNNVYPFDCRVNGLEIVPSSTLLGMLTGLAIPYNKPVVGRNAFAHESGIHQHGMIANALTYEIMSPESVGRNRSDLVLGKHSGRAGLSKRSRELGYEFNEEQLDRLYEKFIDLA
;
A
#
# COMPACT_ATOMS: atom_id res chain seq x y z
N ASP A 1 25.22 14.13 16.71
CA ASP A 1 26.13 13.27 17.48
C ASP A 1 25.68 13.08 18.93
N LYS A 2 25.64 14.12 19.78
CA LYS A 2 25.33 14.01 21.22
C LYS A 2 23.96 13.32 21.51
N ALA A 3 22.90 13.69 20.79
CA ALA A 3 21.57 13.12 21.00
C ALA A 3 21.53 11.63 20.66
N VAL A 4 22.15 11.21 19.56
CA VAL A 4 22.23 9.79 19.17
C VAL A 4 23.00 8.98 20.21
N ARG A 5 24.16 9.47 20.67
CA ARG A 5 24.96 8.82 21.74
C ARG A 5 24.17 8.70 23.04
N LEU A 6 23.47 9.76 23.44
CA LEU A 6 22.63 9.71 24.64
C LEU A 6 21.51 8.67 24.47
N ALA A 7 20.78 8.72 23.38
CA ALA A 7 19.72 7.72 23.11
C ALA A 7 20.29 6.30 23.14
N LYS A 8 21.43 6.06 22.47
CA LYS A 8 22.08 4.75 22.41
C LYS A 8 22.54 4.24 23.80
N SER A 9 22.88 5.15 24.72
CA SER A 9 23.21 4.75 26.10
C SER A 9 21.99 4.32 26.92
N LEU A 10 20.77 4.68 26.49
CA LEU A 10 19.52 4.41 27.22
C LEU A 10 18.72 3.26 26.62
N ILE A 11 18.81 3.05 25.29
CA ILE A 11 18.04 2.03 24.56
C ILE A 11 18.94 1.28 23.57
N PRO A 12 18.65 -0.02 23.32
CA PRO A 12 19.53 -0.85 22.49
C PRO A 12 19.49 -0.52 21.00
N ARG A 13 18.40 0.06 20.50
CA ARG A 13 18.23 0.37 19.08
C ARG A 13 17.79 1.83 18.87
N VAL A 14 18.52 2.56 18.05
CA VAL A 14 18.30 3.99 17.78
C VAL A 14 18.19 4.22 16.28
N GLU A 15 17.14 4.93 15.90
CA GLU A 15 16.96 5.47 14.57
C GLU A 15 17.30 6.98 14.57
N PHE A 16 18.02 7.42 13.57
CA PHE A 16 18.27 8.84 13.26
C PHE A 16 17.46 9.20 12.01
N SER A 17 16.60 10.21 12.13
CA SER A 17 15.80 10.74 11.03
C SER A 17 16.33 12.13 10.61
N ALA A 18 16.67 12.26 9.34
CA ALA A 18 17.12 13.52 8.74
C ALA A 18 15.90 14.28 8.21
N GLU A 19 15.23 15.07 9.04
CA GLU A 19 14.05 15.83 8.63
C GLU A 19 14.29 16.61 7.34
N ASP A 20 13.35 16.55 6.41
CA ASP A 20 13.39 17.21 5.10
C ASP A 20 14.58 16.76 4.22
N ALA A 21 14.92 15.48 4.28
CA ALA A 21 16.04 14.91 3.54
C ALA A 21 15.94 15.14 2.02
N THR A 22 14.73 15.02 1.46
CA THR A 22 14.52 15.10 0.01
C THR A 22 14.79 16.49 -0.58
N ARG A 23 14.76 17.56 0.25
CA ARG A 23 15.10 18.92 -0.15
C ARG A 23 16.44 19.40 0.39
N SER A 24 17.19 18.51 1.05
CA SER A 24 18.53 18.80 1.56
C SER A 24 19.60 18.50 0.51
N ASP A 25 20.75 19.14 0.66
CA ASP A 25 21.94 18.80 -0.14
C ASP A 25 22.41 17.38 0.14
N TRP A 26 22.69 16.60 -0.88
CA TRP A 26 23.01 15.18 -0.73
C TRP A 26 24.38 14.92 -0.11
N ASP A 27 25.36 15.78 -0.35
CA ASP A 27 26.67 15.67 0.29
C ASP A 27 26.57 15.97 1.78
N PHE A 28 25.73 16.95 2.15
CA PHE A 28 25.42 17.22 3.55
C PHE A 28 24.70 16.04 4.21
N LEU A 29 23.76 15.38 3.53
CA LEU A 29 23.10 14.16 4.04
C LEU A 29 24.13 13.04 4.27
N VAL A 30 25.10 12.86 3.37
CA VAL A 30 26.20 11.89 3.54
C VAL A 30 26.97 12.17 4.82
N GLU A 31 27.39 13.44 5.04
CA GLU A 31 28.13 13.81 6.27
C GLU A 31 27.28 13.63 7.54
N MET A 32 26.00 14.01 7.52
CA MET A 32 25.09 13.80 8.65
C MET A 32 24.89 12.33 8.97
N THR A 33 24.70 11.50 7.94
CA THR A 33 24.54 10.05 8.06
C THR A 33 25.79 9.41 8.66
N LYS A 34 26.95 9.76 8.18
CA LYS A 34 28.26 9.32 8.69
C LYS A 34 28.42 9.64 10.19
N VAL A 35 28.06 10.87 10.60
CA VAL A 35 28.09 11.27 12.01
C VAL A 35 27.09 10.48 12.85
N ALA A 36 25.88 10.23 12.35
CA ALA A 36 24.86 9.44 13.04
C ALA A 36 25.28 7.97 13.22
N ILE A 37 25.85 7.35 12.19
CA ILE A 37 26.39 5.98 12.24
C ILE A 37 27.54 5.91 13.28
N ALA A 38 28.48 6.84 13.23
CA ALA A 38 29.59 6.89 14.18
C ALA A 38 29.13 7.14 15.63
N ALA A 39 27.97 7.76 15.82
CA ALA A 39 27.34 7.95 17.13
C ALA A 39 26.59 6.72 17.64
N GLY A 40 26.37 5.69 16.79
CA GLY A 40 25.73 4.44 17.14
C GLY A 40 24.27 4.29 16.67
N ALA A 41 23.82 5.06 15.67
CA ALA A 41 22.54 4.84 15.05
C ALA A 41 22.52 3.45 14.36
N ASP A 42 21.43 2.71 14.53
CA ASP A 42 21.19 1.42 13.89
C ASP A 42 20.38 1.55 12.60
N VAL A 43 19.61 2.63 12.50
CA VAL A 43 18.76 2.94 11.34
C VAL A 43 18.94 4.42 10.97
N ILE A 44 19.03 4.67 9.68
CA ILE A 44 19.06 6.02 9.10
C ILE A 44 17.80 6.20 8.27
N ASN A 45 16.92 7.09 8.71
CA ASN A 45 15.71 7.43 7.99
C ASN A 45 15.91 8.71 7.17
N LEU A 46 15.55 8.63 5.88
CA LEU A 46 15.60 9.75 4.93
C LEU A 46 14.16 10.09 4.50
N PRO A 47 13.48 11.02 5.19
CA PRO A 47 12.09 11.31 4.94
C PRO A 47 11.86 12.31 3.79
N ASP A 48 10.78 12.05 3.05
CA ASP A 48 10.09 13.04 2.22
C ASP A 48 9.03 13.74 3.07
N THR A 49 9.50 14.69 3.89
CA THR A 49 8.71 15.33 4.95
C THR A 49 7.51 16.12 4.44
N VAL A 50 7.59 16.65 3.23
CA VAL A 50 6.52 17.48 2.64
C VAL A 50 5.81 16.80 1.45
N GLY A 51 6.12 15.54 1.17
CA GLY A 51 5.50 14.79 0.09
C GLY A 51 5.76 15.38 -1.29
N TYR A 52 6.96 15.88 -1.51
CA TYR A 52 7.37 16.69 -2.67
C TYR A 52 8.07 15.89 -3.76
N THR A 53 8.76 14.82 -3.38
CA THR A 53 9.69 14.09 -4.24
C THR A 53 8.97 13.15 -5.22
N THR A 54 9.60 12.92 -6.36
CA THR A 54 9.19 11.89 -7.33
C THR A 54 9.93 10.57 -7.11
N PRO A 55 9.39 9.42 -7.63
CA PRO A 55 10.01 8.11 -7.42
C PRO A 55 11.47 8.01 -7.90
N ASN A 56 11.81 8.65 -9.03
CA ASN A 56 13.17 8.61 -9.54
C ASN A 56 14.14 9.40 -8.64
N GLU A 57 13.72 10.57 -8.19
CA GLU A 57 14.54 11.42 -7.31
C GLU A 57 14.84 10.73 -5.98
N ILE A 58 13.83 10.15 -5.33
CA ILE A 58 14.05 9.47 -4.04
C ILE A 58 14.92 8.22 -4.20
N ARG A 59 14.72 7.44 -5.25
CA ARG A 59 15.58 6.28 -5.56
C ARG A 59 17.04 6.71 -5.71
N ASP A 60 17.27 7.77 -6.47
CA ASP A 60 18.62 8.23 -6.79
C ASP A 60 19.28 8.88 -5.57
N MET A 61 18.54 9.58 -4.71
CA MET A 61 18.99 10.06 -3.41
C MET A 61 19.45 8.92 -2.50
N PHE A 62 18.62 7.86 -2.35
CA PHE A 62 19.00 6.70 -1.54
C PHE A 62 20.26 6.03 -2.07
N LYS A 63 20.38 5.80 -3.38
CA LYS A 63 21.59 5.25 -4.00
C LYS A 63 22.81 6.11 -3.72
N TYR A 64 22.66 7.42 -3.85
CA TYR A 64 23.74 8.36 -3.63
C TYR A 64 24.23 8.36 -2.18
N VAL A 65 23.31 8.54 -1.24
CA VAL A 65 23.64 8.61 0.18
C VAL A 65 24.24 7.29 0.67
N ILE A 66 23.63 6.14 0.33
CA ILE A 66 24.14 4.83 0.72
C ILE A 66 25.51 4.57 0.10
N GLY A 67 25.67 4.87 -1.19
CA GLY A 67 26.92 4.61 -1.92
C GLY A 67 28.11 5.46 -1.49
N ASN A 68 27.86 6.66 -0.93
CA ASN A 68 28.90 7.60 -0.52
C ASN A 68 29.11 7.68 1.00
N THR A 69 28.31 6.93 1.81
CA THR A 69 28.44 6.97 3.27
C THR A 69 29.31 5.80 3.78
N PRO A 70 30.49 6.04 4.36
CA PRO A 70 31.28 5.00 5.02
C PRO A 70 30.51 4.35 6.18
N GLY A 71 30.41 3.03 6.17
CA GLY A 71 29.68 2.25 7.20
C GLY A 71 28.18 2.11 6.93
N ALA A 72 27.68 2.52 5.77
CA ALA A 72 26.30 2.31 5.36
C ALA A 72 25.88 0.82 5.38
N ASP A 73 26.83 -0.08 5.15
CA ASP A 73 26.65 -1.54 5.22
C ASP A 73 26.33 -2.08 6.64
N LYS A 74 26.55 -1.27 7.68
CA LYS A 74 26.35 -1.66 9.09
C LYS A 74 24.99 -1.23 9.66
N VAL A 75 24.22 -0.47 8.91
CA VAL A 75 22.94 0.09 9.35
C VAL A 75 21.84 -0.21 8.35
N LEU A 76 20.58 -0.07 8.78
CA LEU A 76 19.45 -0.08 7.88
C LEU A 76 19.13 1.34 7.40
N PHE A 77 18.79 1.47 6.14
CA PHE A 77 18.19 2.70 5.62
C PHE A 77 16.68 2.57 5.58
N SER A 78 16.00 3.58 6.12
CA SER A 78 14.55 3.70 6.22
C SER A 78 14.03 4.81 5.32
N SER A 79 12.84 4.60 4.74
CA SER A 79 12.11 5.61 3.98
C SER A 79 10.80 5.94 4.67
N HIS A 80 10.53 7.24 4.84
CA HIS A 80 9.29 7.80 5.35
C HIS A 80 8.76 8.80 4.33
N ASN A 81 7.53 8.62 3.83
CA ASN A 81 7.03 9.48 2.77
C ASN A 81 5.63 9.99 3.09
N HIS A 82 5.45 11.31 3.01
CA HIS A 82 4.13 11.95 3.03
C HIS A 82 3.47 11.89 1.64
N ASN A 83 2.15 12.03 1.61
CA ASN A 83 1.33 11.72 0.43
C ASN A 83 0.73 12.97 -0.24
N ASP A 84 1.35 14.13 -0.08
CA ASP A 84 0.81 15.40 -0.56
C ASP A 84 0.56 15.45 -2.08
N LEU A 85 1.42 14.77 -2.86
CA LEU A 85 1.23 14.61 -4.31
C LEU A 85 0.62 13.25 -4.70
N GLY A 86 0.19 12.42 -3.74
CA GLY A 86 -0.32 11.08 -4.02
C GLY A 86 0.76 10.06 -4.41
N LEU A 87 2.04 10.33 -4.12
CA LEU A 87 3.18 9.52 -4.56
C LEU A 87 3.84 8.71 -3.43
N ALA A 88 3.34 8.77 -2.19
CA ALA A 88 4.02 8.18 -1.04
C ALA A 88 4.33 6.69 -1.21
N VAL A 89 3.38 5.89 -1.71
CA VAL A 89 3.59 4.45 -1.95
C VAL A 89 4.62 4.23 -3.06
N ALA A 90 4.52 4.97 -4.17
CA ALA A 90 5.47 4.87 -5.27
C ALA A 90 6.89 5.26 -4.83
N ASN A 91 7.01 6.32 -4.02
CA ASN A 91 8.28 6.77 -3.44
C ASN A 91 8.86 5.74 -2.47
N ALA A 92 8.06 5.13 -1.60
CA ALA A 92 8.51 4.08 -0.69
C ALA A 92 9.08 2.87 -1.46
N LEU A 93 8.40 2.43 -2.51
CA LEU A 93 8.88 1.33 -3.36
C LEU A 93 10.16 1.71 -4.12
N ALA A 94 10.25 2.93 -4.63
CA ALA A 94 11.45 3.44 -5.29
C ALA A 94 12.64 3.59 -4.32
N ALA A 95 12.40 3.97 -3.06
CA ALA A 95 13.44 3.97 -2.02
C ALA A 95 13.99 2.55 -1.76
N VAL A 96 13.13 1.52 -1.78
CA VAL A 96 13.58 0.10 -1.69
C VAL A 96 14.48 -0.26 -2.87
N GLU A 97 14.14 0.15 -4.09
CA GLU A 97 15.01 0.00 -5.28
C GLU A 97 16.34 0.78 -5.12
N GLY A 98 16.29 1.90 -4.40
CA GLY A 98 17.45 2.73 -4.05
C GLY A 98 18.34 2.14 -2.95
N GLY A 99 17.88 1.11 -2.23
CA GLY A 99 18.67 0.45 -1.17
C GLY A 99 18.04 0.50 0.22
N ALA A 100 16.90 1.17 0.41
CA ALA A 100 16.17 1.11 1.69
C ALA A 100 15.74 -0.32 2.02
N ARG A 101 15.74 -0.67 3.30
CA ARG A 101 15.30 -1.98 3.81
C ARG A 101 14.30 -1.85 4.96
N GLN A 102 13.90 -0.64 5.27
CA GLN A 102 12.80 -0.33 6.15
C GLN A 102 11.91 0.73 5.48
N ILE A 103 10.59 0.56 5.62
CA ILE A 103 9.58 1.52 5.19
C ILE A 103 8.74 1.89 6.41
N GLU A 104 8.66 3.17 6.71
CA GLU A 104 7.69 3.72 7.66
C GLU A 104 6.37 3.97 6.93
N CYS A 105 5.32 3.38 7.43
CA CYS A 105 4.01 3.45 6.81
C CYS A 105 2.91 3.36 7.87
N THR A 106 1.71 3.73 7.49
CA THR A 106 0.56 3.69 8.39
C THR A 106 -0.59 2.91 7.78
N VAL A 107 -1.39 2.26 8.62
CA VAL A 107 -2.62 1.60 8.16
C VAL A 107 -3.53 2.67 7.56
N ASN A 108 -4.10 2.40 6.39
CA ASN A 108 -4.91 3.32 5.59
C ASN A 108 -4.17 4.59 5.11
N GLY A 109 -2.86 4.70 5.33
CA GLY A 109 -2.10 5.89 4.99
C GLY A 109 -2.45 7.10 5.86
N ILE A 110 -3.00 6.92 7.07
CA ILE A 110 -3.33 8.05 7.93
C ILE A 110 -2.07 8.84 8.31
N GLY A 111 -2.21 10.14 8.51
CA GLY A 111 -1.13 11.03 8.90
C GLY A 111 -1.50 12.48 8.72
N GLU A 112 -0.51 13.34 8.87
CA GLU A 112 -0.67 14.77 8.66
C GLU A 112 -1.01 15.10 7.20
N ARG A 113 -1.74 16.17 6.97
CA ARG A 113 -2.13 16.71 5.65
C ARG A 113 -2.83 15.66 4.79
N ALA A 114 -2.15 15.14 3.75
CA ALA A 114 -2.68 14.10 2.86
C ALA A 114 -2.34 12.66 3.31
N GLY A 115 -1.69 12.52 4.46
CA GLY A 115 -1.30 11.23 5.05
C GLY A 115 0.10 10.77 4.68
N ASN A 116 0.37 9.50 4.99
CA ASN A 116 1.64 8.82 4.82
C ASN A 116 1.53 7.69 3.79
N THR A 117 2.63 6.99 3.59
CA THR A 117 2.65 5.71 2.85
C THR A 117 1.63 4.73 3.45
N SER A 118 0.73 4.19 2.64
CA SER A 118 -0.25 3.18 3.06
C SER A 118 0.40 1.81 3.20
N LEU A 119 0.33 1.22 4.40
CA LEU A 119 0.89 -0.10 4.70
C LEU A 119 0.36 -1.19 3.76
N GLU A 120 -0.96 -1.28 3.63
CA GLU A 120 -1.65 -2.27 2.82
C GLU A 120 -1.22 -2.20 1.34
N GLU A 121 -1.02 -1.00 0.82
CA GLU A 121 -0.66 -0.79 -0.58
C GLU A 121 0.79 -1.21 -0.85
N VAL A 122 1.74 -0.84 0.03
CA VAL A 122 3.13 -1.26 -0.08
C VAL A 122 3.26 -2.78 0.03
N VAL A 123 2.63 -3.38 1.05
CA VAL A 123 2.72 -4.83 1.30
C VAL A 123 2.17 -5.61 0.11
N MET A 124 1.01 -5.21 -0.41
CA MET A 124 0.39 -5.94 -1.52
C MET A 124 1.08 -5.66 -2.86
N ALA A 125 1.64 -4.47 -3.08
CA ALA A 125 2.47 -4.20 -4.25
C ALA A 125 3.71 -5.11 -4.27
N MET A 126 4.42 -5.24 -3.16
CA MET A 126 5.61 -6.12 -3.05
C MET A 126 5.24 -7.59 -3.26
N ARG A 127 4.15 -8.07 -2.66
CA ARG A 127 3.71 -9.47 -2.81
C ARG A 127 3.23 -9.80 -4.22
N THR A 128 2.42 -8.93 -4.80
CA THR A 128 1.86 -9.12 -6.14
C THR A 128 2.94 -9.01 -7.22
N ARG A 129 3.92 -8.14 -7.00
CA ARG A 129 5.02 -7.89 -7.94
C ARG A 129 6.36 -8.35 -7.39
N ASN A 130 6.39 -9.55 -6.79
CA ASN A 130 7.62 -10.16 -6.25
C ASN A 130 8.70 -10.38 -7.33
N ASN A 131 8.31 -10.43 -8.60
CA ASN A 131 9.23 -10.45 -9.74
C ASN A 131 10.02 -9.14 -9.92
N VAL A 132 9.49 -8.02 -9.43
CA VAL A 132 10.12 -6.68 -9.44
C VAL A 132 10.74 -6.37 -8.09
N TYR A 133 10.03 -6.72 -7.01
CA TYR A 133 10.43 -6.49 -5.63
C TYR A 133 10.75 -7.84 -4.95
N PRO A 134 11.95 -8.41 -5.15
CA PRO A 134 12.31 -9.73 -4.61
C PRO A 134 12.65 -9.65 -3.12
N PHE A 135 11.79 -8.99 -2.35
CA PHE A 135 11.90 -8.81 -0.91
C PHE A 135 10.67 -9.37 -0.22
N ASP A 136 10.87 -9.98 0.92
CA ASP A 136 9.78 -10.48 1.75
C ASP A 136 9.47 -9.51 2.90
N CYS A 137 8.19 -9.44 3.26
CA CYS A 137 7.74 -8.73 4.46
C CYS A 137 6.87 -9.66 5.31
N ARG A 138 7.09 -9.63 6.63
CA ARG A 138 6.42 -10.52 7.60
C ARG A 138 5.05 -10.02 8.05
N VAL A 139 4.47 -9.03 7.39
CA VAL A 139 3.11 -8.56 7.69
C VAL A 139 2.11 -9.68 7.41
N ASN A 140 1.21 -9.97 8.36
CA ASN A 140 0.15 -10.94 8.12
C ASN A 140 -0.91 -10.34 7.18
N GLY A 141 -1.03 -10.86 5.96
CA GLY A 141 -2.00 -10.39 4.96
C GLY A 141 -3.44 -10.47 5.44
N LEU A 142 -3.78 -11.54 6.17
CA LEU A 142 -5.14 -11.76 6.67
C LEU A 142 -5.63 -10.70 7.67
N GLU A 143 -4.71 -9.93 8.24
CA GLU A 143 -5.02 -8.84 9.17
C GLU A 143 -5.13 -7.46 8.49
N ILE A 144 -4.89 -7.36 7.20
CA ILE A 144 -4.90 -6.06 6.48
C ILE A 144 -6.29 -5.42 6.53
N VAL A 145 -7.31 -6.10 6.03
CA VAL A 145 -8.69 -5.55 6.02
C VAL A 145 -9.26 -5.42 7.43
N PRO A 146 -9.10 -6.41 8.35
CA PRO A 146 -9.51 -6.25 9.74
C PRO A 146 -8.88 -5.03 10.42
N SER A 147 -7.55 -4.83 10.29
CA SER A 147 -6.85 -3.69 10.88
C SER A 147 -7.31 -2.35 10.28
N SER A 148 -7.49 -2.29 8.96
CA SER A 148 -8.02 -1.12 8.27
C SER A 148 -9.40 -0.75 8.79
N THR A 149 -10.30 -1.73 8.92
CA THR A 149 -11.66 -1.54 9.43
C THR A 149 -11.65 -1.05 10.89
N LEU A 150 -10.85 -1.70 11.73
CA LEU A 150 -10.71 -1.32 13.15
C LEU A 150 -10.22 0.12 13.29
N LEU A 151 -9.20 0.51 12.51
CA LEU A 151 -8.69 1.89 12.54
C LEU A 151 -9.77 2.90 12.13
N GLY A 152 -10.54 2.61 11.08
CA GLY A 152 -11.66 3.46 10.67
C GLY A 152 -12.70 3.65 11.78
N MET A 153 -13.05 2.58 12.50
CA MET A 153 -13.95 2.63 13.66
C MET A 153 -13.40 3.46 14.81
N LEU A 154 -12.13 3.27 15.15
CA LEU A 154 -11.50 3.94 16.30
C LEU A 154 -11.27 5.44 16.05
N THR A 155 -10.96 5.82 14.81
CA THR A 155 -10.64 7.22 14.47
C THR A 155 -11.83 8.00 13.94
N GLY A 156 -12.91 7.33 13.54
CA GLY A 156 -14.03 7.95 12.81
C GLY A 156 -13.70 8.35 11.37
N LEU A 157 -12.51 8.04 10.86
CA LEU A 157 -12.10 8.33 9.49
C LEU A 157 -12.63 7.24 8.56
N ALA A 158 -13.59 7.62 7.71
CA ALA A 158 -14.17 6.69 6.74
C ALA A 158 -13.13 6.26 5.71
N ILE A 159 -13.06 4.95 5.42
CA ILE A 159 -12.23 4.42 4.35
C ILE A 159 -12.92 4.75 3.02
N PRO A 160 -12.25 5.43 2.08
CA PRO A 160 -12.81 5.66 0.74
C PRO A 160 -13.17 4.34 0.05
N TYR A 161 -14.33 4.28 -0.58
CA TYR A 161 -14.80 3.05 -1.24
C TYR A 161 -13.86 2.51 -2.30
N ASN A 162 -13.16 3.40 -3.00
CA ASN A 162 -12.17 3.08 -4.04
C ASN A 162 -10.73 2.98 -3.54
N LYS A 163 -10.50 3.02 -2.20
CA LYS A 163 -9.14 2.86 -1.67
C LYS A 163 -8.55 1.50 -2.11
N PRO A 164 -7.33 1.48 -2.63
CA PRO A 164 -6.68 0.23 -3.01
C PRO A 164 -6.67 -0.77 -1.86
N VAL A 165 -6.79 -2.06 -2.18
CA VAL A 165 -6.70 -3.21 -1.27
C VAL A 165 -7.85 -3.30 -0.25
N VAL A 166 -8.15 -2.23 0.49
CA VAL A 166 -9.07 -2.26 1.65
C VAL A 166 -10.42 -1.61 1.39
N GLY A 167 -10.54 -0.77 0.38
CA GLY A 167 -11.78 -0.09 0.03
C GLY A 167 -12.89 -1.08 -0.33
N ARG A 168 -14.15 -0.68 -0.10
CA ARG A 168 -15.33 -1.54 -0.36
C ARG A 168 -15.35 -2.03 -1.81
N ASN A 169 -14.95 -1.18 -2.77
CA ASN A 169 -14.99 -1.49 -4.20
C ASN A 169 -13.72 -2.17 -4.71
N ALA A 170 -12.69 -2.40 -3.87
CA ALA A 170 -11.40 -2.93 -4.32
C ALA A 170 -11.50 -4.30 -5.02
N PHE A 171 -12.55 -5.08 -4.70
CA PHE A 171 -12.85 -6.38 -5.30
C PHE A 171 -14.28 -6.45 -5.86
N ALA A 172 -14.85 -5.30 -6.24
CA ALA A 172 -16.20 -5.21 -6.78
C ALA A 172 -16.15 -5.06 -8.30
N HIS A 173 -16.93 -5.86 -9.01
CA HIS A 173 -17.05 -5.83 -10.47
C HIS A 173 -18.50 -5.61 -10.88
N GLU A 174 -18.80 -4.51 -11.57
CA GLU A 174 -20.14 -4.19 -12.05
C GLU A 174 -20.33 -4.52 -13.54
N SER A 175 -19.31 -4.26 -14.37
CA SER A 175 -19.37 -4.48 -15.82
C SER A 175 -19.63 -5.96 -16.16
N GLY A 176 -20.59 -6.21 -17.05
CA GLY A 176 -20.95 -7.56 -17.46
C GLY A 176 -19.80 -8.38 -18.07
N ILE A 177 -18.90 -7.74 -18.83
CA ILE A 177 -17.71 -8.41 -19.38
C ILE A 177 -16.71 -8.80 -18.27
N HIS A 178 -16.54 -7.94 -17.26
CA HIS A 178 -15.70 -8.24 -16.11
C HIS A 178 -16.30 -9.36 -15.28
N GLN A 179 -17.60 -9.30 -14.99
CA GLN A 179 -18.32 -10.36 -14.26
C GLN A 179 -18.21 -11.70 -14.96
N HIS A 180 -18.37 -11.73 -16.29
CA HIS A 180 -18.21 -12.96 -17.07
C HIS A 180 -16.78 -13.51 -16.99
N GLY A 181 -15.78 -12.66 -17.13
CA GLY A 181 -14.36 -13.05 -16.99
C GLY A 181 -14.06 -13.60 -15.60
N MET A 182 -14.53 -12.92 -14.54
CA MET A 182 -14.36 -13.36 -13.16
C MET A 182 -15.00 -14.71 -12.86
N ILE A 183 -16.19 -14.99 -13.43
CA ILE A 183 -16.86 -16.28 -13.27
C ILE A 183 -16.08 -17.40 -13.97
N ALA A 184 -15.48 -17.11 -15.13
CA ALA A 184 -14.64 -18.06 -15.86
C ALA A 184 -13.29 -18.30 -15.18
N ASN A 185 -12.60 -17.22 -14.78
CA ASN A 185 -11.33 -17.27 -14.07
C ASN A 185 -11.10 -15.93 -13.34
N ALA A 186 -11.02 -15.95 -12.01
CA ALA A 186 -10.81 -14.78 -11.19
C ALA A 186 -9.53 -14.01 -11.57
N LEU A 187 -8.45 -14.69 -11.95
CA LEU A 187 -7.18 -14.08 -12.37
C LEU A 187 -7.30 -13.20 -13.62
N THR A 188 -8.42 -13.23 -14.34
CA THR A 188 -8.65 -12.36 -15.50
C THR A 188 -8.67 -10.87 -15.10
N TYR A 189 -9.19 -10.55 -13.91
CA TYR A 189 -9.35 -9.17 -13.44
C TYR A 189 -8.89 -8.96 -12.00
N GLU A 190 -8.40 -9.98 -11.31
CA GLU A 190 -7.85 -9.87 -9.96
C GLU A 190 -6.36 -10.20 -9.95
N ILE A 191 -5.55 -9.25 -9.49
CA ILE A 191 -4.10 -9.41 -9.28
C ILE A 191 -3.78 -9.97 -7.89
N MET A 192 -4.77 -9.99 -6.99
CA MET A 192 -4.71 -10.54 -5.63
C MET A 192 -6.11 -11.05 -5.27
N SER A 193 -6.20 -12.10 -4.45
CA SER A 193 -7.50 -12.57 -3.98
C SER A 193 -7.99 -11.81 -2.75
N PRO A 194 -9.31 -11.63 -2.57
CA PRO A 194 -9.88 -11.03 -1.37
C PRO A 194 -9.43 -11.72 -0.08
N GLU A 195 -9.34 -13.04 -0.10
CA GLU A 195 -8.94 -13.85 1.04
C GLU A 195 -7.50 -13.54 1.47
N SER A 196 -6.61 -13.22 0.51
CA SER A 196 -5.20 -12.90 0.80
C SER A 196 -5.01 -11.65 1.68
N VAL A 197 -6.04 -10.81 1.77
CA VAL A 197 -6.07 -9.58 2.57
C VAL A 197 -7.05 -9.62 3.74
N GLY A 198 -7.63 -10.79 4.01
CA GLY A 198 -8.59 -10.99 5.11
C GLY A 198 -10.02 -10.58 4.79
N ARG A 199 -10.40 -10.54 3.50
CA ARG A 199 -11.78 -10.33 3.05
C ARG A 199 -12.39 -11.66 2.60
N ASN A 200 -13.63 -11.91 2.97
CA ASN A 200 -14.24 -13.22 2.76
C ASN A 200 -14.64 -13.53 1.31
N ARG A 201 -14.90 -12.52 0.44
CA ARG A 201 -15.34 -12.71 -0.96
C ARG A 201 -15.12 -11.45 -1.81
N SER A 202 -15.06 -11.65 -3.14
CA SER A 202 -15.29 -10.59 -4.14
C SER A 202 -16.78 -10.28 -4.21
N ASP A 203 -17.13 -9.00 -4.18
CA ASP A 203 -18.52 -8.57 -4.31
C ASP A 203 -18.88 -8.37 -5.80
N LEU A 204 -19.83 -9.16 -6.31
CA LEU A 204 -20.49 -8.84 -7.56
C LEU A 204 -21.60 -7.82 -7.28
N VAL A 205 -21.30 -6.57 -7.59
CA VAL A 205 -22.27 -5.47 -7.46
C VAL A 205 -23.16 -5.49 -8.69
N LEU A 206 -24.47 -5.62 -8.49
CA LEU A 206 -25.44 -5.47 -9.56
C LEU A 206 -25.73 -3.98 -9.77
N GLY A 207 -25.59 -3.53 -11.01
CA GLY A 207 -25.88 -2.17 -11.43
C GLY A 207 -26.19 -2.10 -12.91
N LYS A 208 -26.41 -0.91 -13.44
CA LYS A 208 -26.83 -0.65 -14.83
C LYS A 208 -25.97 -1.34 -15.91
N HIS A 209 -24.72 -1.65 -15.61
CA HIS A 209 -23.77 -2.27 -16.54
C HIS A 209 -23.58 -3.77 -16.29
N SER A 210 -24.33 -4.36 -15.35
CA SER A 210 -24.24 -5.78 -15.06
C SER A 210 -24.90 -6.60 -16.18
N GLY A 211 -24.22 -7.70 -16.57
CA GLY A 211 -24.75 -8.63 -17.55
C GLY A 211 -25.60 -9.73 -16.93
N ARG A 212 -26.27 -10.56 -17.78
CA ARG A 212 -27.08 -11.72 -17.36
C ARG A 212 -26.33 -12.69 -16.46
N ALA A 213 -25.05 -12.95 -16.72
CA ALA A 213 -24.23 -13.85 -15.92
C ALA A 213 -24.09 -13.38 -14.47
N GLY A 214 -23.89 -12.07 -14.27
CA GLY A 214 -23.82 -11.46 -12.93
C GLY A 214 -25.17 -11.57 -12.20
N LEU A 215 -26.27 -11.27 -12.89
CA LEU A 215 -27.62 -11.41 -12.32
C LEU A 215 -27.93 -12.85 -11.95
N SER A 216 -27.63 -13.82 -12.83
CA SER A 216 -27.81 -15.25 -12.57
C SER A 216 -27.03 -15.72 -11.34
N LYS A 217 -25.74 -15.35 -11.26
CA LYS A 217 -24.90 -15.71 -10.10
C LYS A 217 -25.47 -15.13 -8.81
N ARG A 218 -25.83 -13.84 -8.82
CA ARG A 218 -26.38 -13.20 -7.61
C ARG A 218 -27.73 -13.80 -7.20
N SER A 219 -28.57 -14.16 -8.17
CA SER A 219 -29.82 -14.83 -7.88
C SER A 219 -29.63 -16.19 -7.17
N ARG A 220 -28.66 -16.98 -7.65
CA ARG A 220 -28.30 -18.25 -7.00
C ARG A 220 -27.76 -18.07 -5.59
N GLU A 221 -26.92 -17.05 -5.38
CA GLU A 221 -26.41 -16.71 -4.03
C GLU A 221 -27.55 -16.34 -3.06
N LEU A 222 -28.64 -15.77 -3.58
CA LEU A 222 -29.86 -15.47 -2.83
C LEU A 222 -30.83 -16.62 -2.72
N GLY A 223 -30.50 -17.80 -3.28
CA GLY A 223 -31.33 -19.00 -3.21
C GLY A 223 -32.38 -19.12 -4.33
N TYR A 224 -32.28 -18.30 -5.39
CA TYR A 224 -33.20 -18.37 -6.53
C TYR A 224 -32.53 -19.00 -7.73
N GLU A 225 -33.18 -19.98 -8.32
CA GLU A 225 -32.80 -20.60 -9.59
C GLU A 225 -33.78 -20.23 -10.68
N PHE A 226 -33.31 -19.73 -11.80
CA PHE A 226 -34.10 -19.36 -12.97
C PHE A 226 -33.63 -20.15 -14.18
N ASN A 227 -34.57 -20.59 -15.02
CA ASN A 227 -34.27 -21.07 -16.36
C ASN A 227 -33.93 -19.87 -17.28
N GLU A 228 -33.45 -20.12 -18.51
CA GLU A 228 -33.02 -19.08 -19.44
C GLU A 228 -34.12 -18.05 -19.73
N GLU A 229 -35.36 -18.50 -19.99
CA GLU A 229 -36.49 -17.63 -20.30
C GLU A 229 -36.87 -16.74 -19.11
N GLN A 230 -36.84 -17.28 -17.90
CA GLN A 230 -37.10 -16.55 -16.68
C GLN A 230 -36.00 -15.53 -16.39
N LEU A 231 -34.75 -15.93 -16.63
CA LEU A 231 -33.61 -15.07 -16.45
C LEU A 231 -33.63 -13.86 -17.44
N ASP A 232 -34.05 -14.10 -18.69
CA ASP A 232 -34.17 -13.04 -19.70
C ASP A 232 -35.22 -12.01 -19.29
N ARG A 233 -36.41 -12.46 -18.88
CA ARG A 233 -37.47 -11.55 -18.38
C ARG A 233 -37.06 -10.81 -17.11
N LEU A 234 -36.32 -11.46 -16.22
CA LEU A 234 -35.78 -10.83 -15.02
C LEU A 234 -34.75 -9.80 -15.39
N TYR A 235 -33.89 -10.09 -16.37
CA TYR A 235 -32.83 -9.19 -16.82
C TYR A 235 -33.38 -7.91 -17.47
N GLU A 236 -34.41 -8.01 -18.30
CA GLU A 236 -35.11 -6.86 -18.88
C GLU A 236 -35.63 -5.93 -17.77
N LYS A 237 -36.37 -6.50 -16.79
CA LYS A 237 -36.85 -5.69 -15.65
C LYS A 237 -35.75 -5.12 -14.79
N PHE A 238 -34.63 -5.86 -14.64
CA PHE A 238 -33.50 -5.39 -13.86
C PHE A 238 -32.83 -4.16 -14.53
N ILE A 239 -32.65 -4.17 -15.85
CA ILE A 239 -32.06 -3.02 -16.59
C ILE A 239 -32.97 -1.81 -16.52
N ASP A 240 -34.29 -1.98 -16.54
CA ASP A 240 -35.25 -0.87 -16.42
C ASP A 240 -35.24 -0.22 -15.03
N LEU A 241 -34.84 -0.97 -13.98
CA LEU A 241 -34.82 -0.48 -12.60
C LEU A 241 -33.46 0.03 -12.14
N ALA A 242 -32.37 -0.33 -12.83
CA ALA A 242 -31.00 -0.01 -12.47
C ALA A 242 -30.52 1.32 -13.11
#